data_a3dd34119866085bb9459119f2e7093c
#
_entry.id   a3dd34119866085bb9459119f2e7093c
#
_cell.length_a   1.000
_cell.length_b   1.000
_cell.length_c   1.000
_cell.angle_alpha   90.00
_cell.angle_beta   90.00
_cell.angle_gamma   90.00
#
_symmetry.space_group_name_H-M   'P 1'
#
loop_
_entity.id
_entity.type
_entity.pdbx_description
1 polymer ?
#
loop_
_entity_poly.entity_id
_entity_poly.type
_entity_poly.pdbx_seq_one_letter_code
_entity_poly.pdbx_strand_id
1 'polypeptide(L)'
;MPTAPLGLYPGKFTSLDAVKEGATVSAPNDPSNFARALVMLNELGWIKLKDGIDPLKASKQDIAENTKNIKIVEMEAANLPRAREDVDFSVINGNYVLTAGMKLTDSLYQEPSYAYVNWGAFRTPDVKSKWAQDVVAAYNSDEFKKYALQKYPGYKYPVDWKVEANGTASASAPAASAASASK
;
A
#
# COMPACT_ATOMS: atom_id res chain seq x y z
N MET A 1 6.28 -6.82 -9.98
CA MET A 1 5.71 -8.09 -9.44
C MET A 1 4.38 -7.79 -8.76
N PRO A 2 3.44 -8.75 -8.65
CA PRO A 2 2.24 -8.57 -7.84
C PRO A 2 2.59 -8.15 -6.41
N THR A 3 1.87 -7.15 -5.87
CA THR A 3 2.21 -6.53 -4.58
C THR A 3 0.96 -6.36 -3.74
N ALA A 4 0.99 -6.83 -2.51
CA ALA A 4 -0.08 -6.58 -1.56
C ALA A 4 0.00 -5.11 -1.08
N PRO A 5 -1.03 -4.28 -1.32
CA PRO A 5 -1.00 -2.87 -0.96
C PRO A 5 -1.12 -2.64 0.54
N LEU A 6 -0.68 -1.47 1.00
CA LEU A 6 -1.07 -0.93 2.29
C LEU A 6 -2.55 -0.51 2.21
N GLY A 7 -3.33 -0.81 3.23
CA GLY A 7 -4.75 -0.47 3.26
C GLY A 7 -5.20 0.05 4.62
N LEU A 8 -6.27 0.86 4.60
CA LEU A 8 -7.00 1.26 5.79
C LEU A 8 -8.14 0.28 6.03
N TYR A 9 -8.13 -0.36 7.15
CA TYR A 9 -9.10 -1.39 7.52
C TYR A 9 -10.05 -0.91 8.62
N PRO A 10 -11.29 -1.42 8.61
CA PRO A 10 -12.24 -1.11 9.66
C PRO A 10 -11.75 -1.64 11.01
N GLY A 11 -11.89 -0.82 12.05
CA GLY A 11 -11.83 -1.20 13.45
C GLY A 11 -13.21 -1.15 14.06
N LYS A 12 -13.45 -0.19 14.98
CA LYS A 12 -14.78 0.08 15.54
C LYS A 12 -15.73 0.71 14.53
N PHE A 13 -15.21 1.44 13.54
CA PHE A 13 -16.00 2.04 12.47
C PHE A 13 -15.77 1.30 11.15
N THR A 14 -16.85 1.12 10.40
CA THR A 14 -16.89 0.32 9.17
C THR A 14 -17.05 1.16 7.89
N SER A 15 -17.07 2.48 8.01
CA SER A 15 -17.16 3.41 6.89
C SER A 15 -16.25 4.59 7.10
N LEU A 16 -15.67 5.12 6.01
CA LEU A 16 -14.83 6.33 6.04
C LEU A 16 -15.64 7.55 6.50
N ASP A 17 -16.92 7.62 6.17
CA ASP A 17 -17.81 8.71 6.57
C ASP A 17 -18.09 8.73 8.09
N ALA A 18 -17.83 7.62 8.76
CA ALA A 18 -18.01 7.51 10.21
C ALA A 18 -16.84 8.14 11.00
N VAL A 19 -15.79 8.64 10.33
CA VAL A 19 -14.66 9.28 11.02
C VAL A 19 -15.14 10.49 11.82
N LYS A 20 -14.87 10.48 13.11
CA LYS A 20 -15.19 11.54 14.05
C LYS A 20 -13.95 12.30 14.47
N GLU A 21 -14.14 13.48 15.02
CA GLU A 21 -13.08 14.20 15.70
C GLU A 21 -12.50 13.35 16.84
N GLY A 22 -11.19 13.30 16.93
CA GLY A 22 -10.47 12.50 17.92
C GLY A 22 -10.41 11.00 17.63
N ALA A 23 -10.81 10.56 16.42
CA ALA A 23 -10.76 9.16 16.02
C ALA A 23 -9.34 8.59 16.16
N THR A 24 -9.26 7.33 16.59
CA THR A 24 -7.99 6.60 16.76
C THR A 24 -7.68 5.79 15.51
N VAL A 25 -6.45 5.93 15.00
CA VAL A 25 -5.95 5.20 13.84
C VAL A 25 -4.63 4.52 14.22
N SER A 26 -4.58 3.20 14.19
CA SER A 26 -3.31 2.51 14.36
C SER A 26 -2.54 2.44 13.04
N ALA A 27 -1.21 2.52 13.13
CA ALA A 27 -0.30 2.53 11.98
C ALA A 27 1.02 1.82 12.30
N PRO A 28 1.75 1.31 11.28
CA PRO A 28 3.08 0.74 11.47
C PRO A 28 4.04 1.76 12.10
N ASN A 29 4.94 1.31 12.98
CA ASN A 29 5.93 2.17 13.64
C ASN A 29 7.26 2.28 12.90
N ASP A 30 7.50 1.49 11.87
CA ASP A 30 8.69 1.63 11.05
C ASP A 30 8.57 2.86 10.13
N PRO A 31 9.67 3.63 9.93
CA PRO A 31 9.62 4.91 9.23
C PRO A 31 9.01 4.85 7.83
N SER A 32 9.32 3.80 7.07
CA SER A 32 8.86 3.69 5.68
C SER A 32 7.36 3.47 5.58
N ASN A 33 6.82 2.52 6.36
CA ASN A 33 5.39 2.24 6.35
C ASN A 33 4.58 3.30 7.10
N PHE A 34 5.17 3.93 8.13
CA PHE A 34 4.56 5.07 8.80
C PHE A 34 4.37 6.26 7.85
N ALA A 35 5.40 6.58 7.03
CA ALA A 35 5.29 7.60 6.00
C ALA A 35 4.13 7.32 5.03
N ARG A 36 3.99 6.06 4.57
CA ARG A 36 2.87 5.64 3.72
C ARG A 36 1.51 5.82 4.41
N ALA A 37 1.43 5.50 5.70
CA ALA A 37 0.21 5.70 6.47
C ALA A 37 -0.16 7.19 6.56
N LEU A 38 0.81 8.09 6.80
CA LEU A 38 0.58 9.53 6.81
C LEU A 38 0.12 10.06 5.45
N VAL A 39 0.74 9.60 4.35
CA VAL A 39 0.31 9.96 2.99
C VAL A 39 -1.14 9.53 2.77
N MET A 40 -1.51 8.32 3.16
CA MET A 40 -2.89 7.83 3.06
C MET A 40 -3.88 8.68 3.85
N LEU A 41 -3.56 9.05 5.09
CA LEU A 41 -4.42 9.91 5.91
C LEU A 41 -4.54 11.33 5.32
N ASN A 42 -3.48 11.83 4.67
CA ASN A 42 -3.49 13.10 3.94
C ASN A 42 -4.39 13.03 2.70
N GLU A 43 -4.33 11.93 1.92
CA GLU A 43 -5.20 11.72 0.76
C GLU A 43 -6.68 11.64 1.14
N LEU A 44 -6.97 11.07 2.31
CA LEU A 44 -8.32 11.03 2.88
C LEU A 44 -8.79 12.38 3.47
N GLY A 45 -7.90 13.38 3.52
CA GLY A 45 -8.20 14.69 4.10
C GLY A 45 -8.38 14.68 5.62
N TRP A 46 -7.90 13.62 6.29
CA TRP A 46 -7.98 13.51 7.76
C TRP A 46 -6.86 14.28 8.46
N ILE A 47 -5.72 14.40 7.79
CA ILE A 47 -4.61 15.28 8.15
C ILE A 47 -4.18 16.06 6.91
N LYS A 48 -3.35 17.09 7.09
CA LYS A 48 -2.66 17.77 6.00
C LYS A 48 -1.16 17.73 6.26
N LEU A 49 -0.40 17.22 5.32
CA LEU A 49 1.05 17.23 5.34
C LEU A 49 1.59 18.59 4.81
N LYS A 50 2.77 18.98 5.25
CA LYS A 50 3.46 20.18 4.74
C LYS A 50 3.73 20.07 3.24
N ASP A 51 3.70 21.19 2.55
CA ASP A 51 4.04 21.24 1.13
C ASP A 51 5.52 20.95 0.91
N GLY A 52 5.85 20.28 -0.21
CA GLY A 52 7.23 20.05 -0.65
C GLY A 52 8.00 18.98 0.12
N ILE A 53 7.36 18.24 1.02
CA ILE A 53 8.01 17.11 1.68
C ILE A 53 8.22 15.94 0.72
N ASP A 54 9.21 15.11 1.03
CA ASP A 54 9.36 13.80 0.40
C ASP A 54 8.32 12.82 1.01
N PRO A 55 7.30 12.38 0.26
CA PRO A 55 6.25 11.50 0.79
C PRO A 55 6.79 10.15 1.27
N LEU A 56 7.98 9.73 0.81
CA LEU A 56 8.62 8.48 1.23
C LEU A 56 9.27 8.59 2.63
N LYS A 57 9.40 9.81 3.17
CA LYS A 57 10.06 10.12 4.44
C LYS A 57 9.18 10.90 5.41
N ALA A 58 7.89 11.03 5.09
CA ALA A 58 6.95 11.76 5.92
C ALA A 58 6.95 11.23 7.36
N SER A 59 6.92 12.14 8.32
CA SER A 59 6.93 11.88 9.76
C SER A 59 5.83 12.67 10.47
N LYS A 60 5.60 12.44 11.75
CA LYS A 60 4.64 13.24 12.54
C LYS A 60 4.95 14.74 12.51
N GLN A 61 6.23 15.10 12.39
CA GLN A 61 6.67 16.51 12.35
C GLN A 61 6.25 17.22 11.05
N ASP A 62 5.90 16.45 10.04
CA ASP A 62 5.47 16.95 8.73
C ASP A 62 3.95 17.15 8.65
N ILE A 63 3.22 16.84 9.70
CA ILE A 63 1.78 17.13 9.78
C ILE A 63 1.64 18.65 10.01
N ALA A 64 1.11 19.37 9.01
CA ALA A 64 0.81 20.79 9.10
C ALA A 64 -0.51 21.05 9.83
N GLU A 65 -1.53 20.24 9.53
CA GLU A 65 -2.85 20.35 10.15
C GLU A 65 -3.40 18.95 10.43
N ASN A 66 -4.06 18.81 11.58
CA ASN A 66 -4.79 17.60 11.94
C ASN A 66 -6.27 17.97 12.07
N THR A 67 -6.94 18.06 10.93
CA THR A 67 -8.29 18.59 10.80
C THR A 67 -9.36 17.81 11.57
N LYS A 68 -9.09 16.54 11.83
CA LYS A 68 -9.98 15.62 12.56
C LYS A 68 -9.47 15.28 13.96
N ASN A 69 -8.40 15.93 14.44
CA ASN A 69 -7.74 15.58 15.69
C ASN A 69 -7.42 14.07 15.82
N ILE A 70 -7.03 13.43 14.68
CA ILE A 70 -6.74 11.99 14.64
C ILE A 70 -5.64 11.64 15.63
N LYS A 71 -5.88 10.63 16.44
CA LYS A 71 -4.90 10.05 17.35
C LYS A 71 -4.23 8.87 16.68
N ILE A 72 -3.00 9.08 16.20
CA ILE A 72 -2.22 8.02 15.53
C ILE A 72 -1.50 7.19 16.58
N VAL A 73 -1.84 5.90 16.65
CA VAL A 73 -1.26 4.90 17.54
C VAL A 73 -0.27 4.05 16.75
N GLU A 74 1.02 4.28 16.97
CA GLU A 74 2.08 3.52 16.31
C GLU A 74 2.32 2.20 17.02
N MET A 75 2.47 1.13 16.24
CA MET A 75 2.82 -0.19 16.76
C MET A 75 3.54 -1.03 15.72
N GLU A 76 4.14 -2.11 16.15
CA GLU A 76 4.74 -3.11 15.28
C GLU A 76 3.71 -3.59 14.23
N ALA A 77 4.09 -3.59 12.95
CA ALA A 77 3.18 -3.88 11.84
C ALA A 77 2.49 -5.26 11.96
N ALA A 78 3.19 -6.25 12.51
CA ALA A 78 2.65 -7.59 12.74
C ALA A 78 1.48 -7.63 13.75
N ASN A 79 1.38 -6.64 14.64
CA ASN A 79 0.34 -6.56 15.68
C ASN A 79 -0.92 -5.83 15.20
N LEU A 80 -0.84 -5.04 14.12
CA LEU A 80 -1.94 -4.22 13.62
C LEU A 80 -3.23 -5.00 13.32
N PRO A 81 -3.18 -6.18 12.66
CA PRO A 81 -4.40 -6.94 12.38
C PRO A 81 -5.17 -7.33 13.63
N ARG A 82 -4.44 -7.68 14.70
CA ARG A 82 -5.05 -8.07 15.98
C ARG A 82 -5.57 -6.87 16.77
N ALA A 83 -4.79 -5.79 16.79
CA ALA A 83 -5.10 -4.57 17.55
C ALA A 83 -6.19 -3.68 16.88
N ARG A 84 -6.60 -4.00 15.66
CA ARG A 84 -7.55 -3.16 14.91
C ARG A 84 -8.90 -2.97 15.62
N GLU A 85 -9.34 -3.96 16.42
CA GLU A 85 -10.62 -3.90 17.14
C GLU A 85 -10.60 -2.95 18.34
N ASP A 86 -9.41 -2.55 18.78
CA ASP A 86 -9.21 -1.60 19.89
C ASP A 86 -9.22 -0.14 19.42
N VAL A 87 -9.12 0.12 18.12
CA VAL A 87 -9.07 1.44 17.50
C VAL A 87 -10.24 1.65 16.53
N ASP A 88 -10.42 2.88 16.06
CA ASP A 88 -11.50 3.19 15.12
C ASP A 88 -11.18 2.71 13.70
N PHE A 89 -9.91 2.84 13.31
CA PHE A 89 -9.37 2.38 12.02
C PHE A 89 -7.95 1.88 12.19
N SER A 90 -7.49 1.03 11.27
CA SER A 90 -6.12 0.51 11.27
C SER A 90 -5.49 0.53 9.88
N VAL A 91 -4.31 1.12 9.74
CA VAL A 91 -3.51 1.07 8.51
C VAL A 91 -2.61 -0.15 8.58
N ILE A 92 -2.85 -1.13 7.70
CA ILE A 92 -2.20 -2.45 7.77
C ILE A 92 -1.53 -2.78 6.44
N ASN A 93 -0.29 -3.26 6.49
CA ASN A 93 0.40 -3.79 5.30
C ASN A 93 -0.28 -5.09 4.82
N GLY A 94 -0.45 -5.21 3.51
CA GLY A 94 -1.22 -6.29 2.92
C GLY A 94 -0.69 -7.70 3.22
N ASN A 95 0.64 -7.88 3.41
CA ASN A 95 1.20 -9.16 3.82
C ASN A 95 0.72 -9.59 5.22
N TYR A 96 0.61 -8.66 6.18
CA TYR A 96 0.09 -8.96 7.53
C TYR A 96 -1.42 -9.20 7.53
N VAL A 97 -2.16 -8.51 6.66
CA VAL A 97 -3.60 -8.78 6.43
C VAL A 97 -3.80 -10.25 6.03
N LEU A 98 -3.06 -10.71 5.04
CA LEU A 98 -3.16 -12.09 4.55
C LEU A 98 -2.70 -13.12 5.58
N THR A 99 -1.61 -12.83 6.31
CA THR A 99 -1.11 -13.72 7.38
C THR A 99 -2.12 -13.85 8.52
N ALA A 100 -2.89 -12.81 8.79
CA ALA A 100 -3.97 -12.83 9.78
C ALA A 100 -5.27 -13.47 9.28
N GLY A 101 -5.31 -13.99 8.05
CA GLY A 101 -6.51 -14.60 7.45
C GLY A 101 -7.56 -13.59 6.98
N MET A 102 -7.24 -12.30 6.97
CA MET A 102 -8.10 -11.24 6.46
C MET A 102 -7.98 -11.15 4.94
N LYS A 103 -8.89 -10.41 4.30
CA LYS A 103 -8.87 -10.17 2.86
C LYS A 103 -8.40 -8.75 2.56
N LEU A 104 -7.59 -8.57 1.52
CA LEU A 104 -7.19 -7.24 1.05
C LEU A 104 -8.40 -6.40 0.60
N THR A 105 -9.42 -7.07 0.09
CA THR A 105 -10.68 -6.45 -0.36
C THR A 105 -11.57 -5.93 0.77
N ASP A 106 -11.28 -6.26 2.03
CA ASP A 106 -12.01 -5.75 3.19
C ASP A 106 -11.52 -4.34 3.61
N SER A 107 -10.49 -3.81 2.93
CA SER A 107 -10.02 -2.44 3.17
C SER A 107 -11.05 -1.41 2.75
N LEU A 108 -11.19 -0.36 3.55
CA LEU A 108 -12.02 0.81 3.24
C LEU A 108 -11.32 1.74 2.24
N TYR A 109 -9.99 1.72 2.23
CA TYR A 109 -9.15 2.48 1.31
C TYR A 109 -7.83 1.74 1.12
N GLN A 110 -7.29 1.79 -0.09
CA GLN A 110 -5.96 1.27 -0.41
C GLN A 110 -5.10 2.39 -0.99
N GLU A 111 -3.81 2.41 -0.63
CA GLU A 111 -2.88 3.37 -1.22
C GLU A 111 -2.92 3.30 -2.75
N PRO A 112 -3.12 4.41 -3.47
CA PRO A 112 -3.17 4.39 -4.94
C PRO A 112 -1.77 4.31 -5.56
N SER A 113 -0.73 4.73 -4.84
CA SER A 113 0.63 4.84 -5.34
C SER A 113 1.23 3.50 -5.77
N TYR A 114 1.93 3.50 -6.90
CA TYR A 114 2.77 2.39 -7.38
C TYR A 114 4.25 2.53 -6.97
N ALA A 115 4.59 3.54 -6.18
CA ALA A 115 5.97 3.75 -5.71
C ALA A 115 6.50 2.60 -4.84
N TYR A 116 5.59 1.83 -4.23
CA TYR A 116 5.91 0.74 -3.28
C TYR A 116 5.72 -0.65 -3.86
N VAL A 117 5.68 -0.79 -5.18
CA VAL A 117 5.57 -2.11 -5.82
C VAL A 117 6.85 -2.93 -5.62
N ASN A 118 6.68 -4.22 -5.50
CA ASN A 118 7.80 -5.14 -5.38
C ASN A 118 8.54 -5.30 -6.71
N TRP A 119 9.85 -5.31 -6.65
CA TRP A 119 10.74 -5.51 -7.79
C TRP A 119 11.55 -6.79 -7.62
N GLY A 120 11.80 -7.49 -8.72
CA GLY A 120 12.83 -8.51 -8.78
C GLY A 120 14.19 -7.84 -9.01
N ALA A 121 15.13 -8.03 -8.09
CA ALA A 121 16.49 -7.51 -8.21
C ALA A 121 17.48 -8.63 -8.44
N PHE A 122 18.35 -8.47 -9.43
CA PHE A 122 19.44 -9.39 -9.75
C PHE A 122 20.79 -8.65 -9.61
N ARG A 123 21.85 -9.37 -9.20
CA ARG A 123 23.19 -8.80 -9.25
C ARG A 123 23.56 -8.53 -10.71
N THR A 124 24.27 -7.45 -10.98
CA THR A 124 24.66 -7.06 -12.34
C THR A 124 25.30 -8.19 -13.16
N PRO A 125 26.22 -9.02 -12.61
CA PRO A 125 26.79 -10.16 -13.36
C PRO A 125 25.76 -11.23 -13.74
N ASP A 126 24.67 -11.35 -12.96
CA ASP A 126 23.68 -12.42 -13.12
C ASP A 126 22.53 -12.06 -14.07
N VAL A 127 22.38 -10.77 -14.42
CA VAL A 127 21.25 -10.30 -15.26
C VAL A 127 21.12 -11.06 -16.59
N LYS A 128 22.26 -11.44 -17.18
CA LYS A 128 22.30 -12.19 -18.45
C LYS A 128 22.34 -13.71 -18.27
N SER A 129 22.34 -14.20 -17.02
CA SER A 129 22.34 -15.63 -16.77
C SER A 129 21.03 -16.29 -17.20
N LYS A 130 21.11 -17.56 -17.56
CA LYS A 130 19.91 -18.30 -17.96
C LYS A 130 18.86 -18.35 -16.84
N TRP A 131 19.28 -18.58 -15.60
CA TRP A 131 18.35 -18.64 -14.47
C TRP A 131 17.63 -17.32 -14.22
N ALA A 132 18.31 -16.18 -14.35
CA ALA A 132 17.67 -14.86 -14.19
C ALA A 132 16.63 -14.60 -15.29
N GLN A 133 16.95 -14.98 -16.53
CA GLN A 133 16.03 -14.90 -17.65
C GLN A 133 14.82 -15.84 -17.46
N ASP A 134 15.05 -17.07 -16.97
CA ASP A 134 13.98 -18.02 -16.68
C ASP A 134 13.02 -17.49 -15.59
N VAL A 135 13.55 -16.84 -14.54
CA VAL A 135 12.74 -16.19 -13.50
C VAL A 135 11.89 -15.06 -14.10
N VAL A 136 12.50 -14.19 -14.91
CA VAL A 136 11.76 -13.10 -15.57
C VAL A 136 10.66 -13.66 -16.49
N ALA A 137 10.99 -14.68 -17.28
CA ALA A 137 10.03 -15.33 -18.18
C ALA A 137 8.87 -15.96 -17.40
N ALA A 138 9.16 -16.65 -16.30
CA ALA A 138 8.14 -17.26 -15.46
C ALA A 138 7.17 -16.23 -14.87
N TYR A 139 7.68 -15.11 -14.34
CA TYR A 139 6.85 -14.03 -13.80
C TYR A 139 6.02 -13.28 -14.87
N ASN A 140 6.45 -13.30 -16.12
CA ASN A 140 5.75 -12.65 -17.23
C ASN A 140 4.91 -13.65 -18.07
N SER A 141 4.91 -14.92 -17.72
CA SER A 141 4.09 -15.92 -18.43
C SER A 141 2.60 -15.68 -18.22
N ASP A 142 1.81 -15.98 -19.24
CA ASP A 142 0.34 -15.86 -19.15
C ASP A 142 -0.25 -16.81 -18.12
N GLU A 143 0.40 -17.96 -17.91
CA GLU A 143 0.04 -18.95 -16.90
C GLU A 143 0.17 -18.38 -15.48
N PHE A 144 1.30 -17.73 -15.17
CA PHE A 144 1.50 -17.07 -13.89
C PHE A 144 0.55 -15.86 -13.70
N LYS A 145 0.33 -15.06 -14.74
CA LYS A 145 -0.61 -13.93 -14.69
C LYS A 145 -2.01 -14.43 -14.34
N LYS A 146 -2.51 -15.44 -15.06
CA LYS A 146 -3.82 -16.05 -14.81
C LYS A 146 -3.94 -16.59 -13.39
N TYR A 147 -2.93 -17.32 -12.93
CA TYR A 147 -2.88 -17.84 -11.57
C TYR A 147 -2.92 -16.72 -10.54
N ALA A 148 -2.07 -15.69 -10.69
CA ALA A 148 -1.98 -14.58 -9.75
C ALA A 148 -3.31 -13.82 -9.64
N LEU A 149 -3.94 -13.50 -10.76
CA LEU A 149 -5.23 -12.80 -10.80
C LEU A 149 -6.35 -13.58 -10.07
N GLN A 150 -6.34 -14.90 -10.18
CA GLN A 150 -7.32 -15.75 -9.50
C GLN A 150 -7.01 -15.92 -8.01
N LYS A 151 -5.73 -16.10 -7.69
CA LYS A 151 -5.31 -16.48 -6.33
C LYS A 151 -5.19 -15.29 -5.38
N TYR A 152 -4.88 -14.10 -5.91
CA TYR A 152 -4.55 -12.93 -5.10
C TYR A 152 -5.43 -11.72 -5.43
N PRO A 153 -6.75 -11.77 -5.19
CA PRO A 153 -7.63 -10.62 -5.39
C PRO A 153 -7.20 -9.47 -4.47
N GLY A 154 -7.26 -8.23 -4.98
CA GLY A 154 -6.85 -7.04 -4.24
C GLY A 154 -5.35 -6.72 -4.26
N TYR A 155 -4.52 -7.53 -4.92
CA TYR A 155 -3.13 -7.18 -5.19
C TYR A 155 -3.05 -6.07 -6.25
N LYS A 156 -1.99 -5.26 -6.16
CA LYS A 156 -1.55 -4.41 -7.27
C LYS A 156 -0.74 -5.25 -8.26
N TYR A 157 -1.10 -5.15 -9.52
CA TYR A 157 -0.43 -5.84 -10.62
C TYR A 157 0.40 -4.88 -11.46
N PRO A 158 1.46 -5.36 -12.16
CA PRO A 158 2.18 -4.54 -13.14
C PRO A 158 1.21 -3.91 -14.16
N VAL A 159 1.49 -2.67 -14.55
CA VAL A 159 0.59 -1.85 -15.39
C VAL A 159 0.40 -2.47 -16.79
N ASP A 160 1.39 -3.21 -17.27
CA ASP A 160 1.37 -3.93 -18.54
C ASP A 160 0.58 -5.25 -18.52
N TRP A 161 0.16 -5.70 -17.34
CA TRP A 161 -0.76 -6.83 -17.25
C TRP A 161 -2.17 -6.33 -17.58
N LYS A 162 -2.72 -6.77 -18.71
CA LYS A 162 -4.12 -6.49 -19.04
C LYS A 162 -5.02 -7.24 -18.08
N VAL A 163 -5.47 -6.55 -17.06
CA VAL A 163 -6.52 -7.04 -16.16
C VAL A 163 -7.84 -6.67 -16.80
N GLU A 164 -8.56 -7.62 -17.37
CA GLU A 164 -9.97 -7.40 -17.69
C GLU A 164 -10.70 -7.15 -16.37
N ALA A 165 -11.19 -5.93 -16.21
CA ALA A 165 -11.86 -5.47 -15.00
C ALA A 165 -13.20 -6.19 -14.84
N ASN A 166 -13.22 -7.32 -14.16
CA ASN A 166 -14.43 -7.78 -13.52
C ASN A 166 -14.59 -7.02 -12.20
N GLY A 167 -15.21 -5.82 -12.32
CA GLY A 167 -15.89 -5.10 -11.25
C GLY A 167 -15.03 -4.54 -10.13
N THR A 168 -14.47 -3.36 -10.29
CA THR A 168 -14.63 -2.17 -9.44
C THR A 168 -13.66 -1.06 -9.91
N ALA A 169 -14.14 0.18 -9.88
CA ALA A 169 -13.63 1.43 -10.38
C ALA A 169 -12.13 1.59 -10.67
N SER A 170 -11.85 1.91 -11.94
CA SER A 170 -10.61 2.45 -12.46
C SER A 170 -10.31 3.83 -11.86
N ALA A 171 -9.20 3.96 -11.15
CA ALA A 171 -8.52 5.24 -11.02
C ALA A 171 -7.33 5.23 -11.98
N SER A 172 -7.38 6.11 -12.98
CA SER A 172 -6.32 6.31 -13.95
C SER A 172 -5.04 6.80 -13.28
N ALA A 173 -3.96 6.03 -13.38
CA ALA A 173 -2.65 6.42 -12.90
C ALA A 173 -1.99 7.42 -13.85
N PRO A 174 -1.36 8.51 -13.36
CA PRO A 174 -0.50 9.34 -14.16
C PRO A 174 0.81 8.59 -14.51
N ALA A 175 1.24 8.73 -15.75
CA ALA A 175 2.47 8.14 -16.27
C ALA A 175 3.69 8.63 -15.47
N ALA A 176 4.40 7.72 -14.83
CA ALA A 176 5.68 8.01 -14.21
C ALA A 176 6.72 8.27 -15.30
N SER A 177 7.21 9.50 -15.42
CA SER A 177 8.34 9.84 -16.28
C SER A 177 9.60 9.15 -15.75
N ALA A 178 10.23 8.34 -16.58
CA ALA A 178 11.52 7.76 -16.29
C ALA A 178 12.58 8.88 -16.25
N ALA A 179 13.05 9.22 -15.04
CA ALA A 179 14.22 10.06 -14.90
C ALA A 179 15.45 9.23 -15.26
N SER A 180 16.03 9.54 -16.42
CA SER A 180 17.34 9.03 -16.83
C SER A 180 18.42 9.61 -15.92
N ALA A 181 19.03 8.78 -15.09
CA ALA A 181 20.27 9.14 -14.41
C ALA A 181 21.42 8.94 -15.39
N SER A 182 21.92 10.04 -15.95
CA SER A 182 23.23 10.10 -16.60
C SER A 182 24.23 10.76 -15.66
N LYS A 183 25.34 10.07 -15.50
CA LYS A 183 26.62 10.32 -14.82
C LYS A 183 26.72 9.84 -13.38
#